data_18700550051b9db77dbd8cf5bbc6eb8e
#
_entry.id   18700550051b9db77dbd8cf5bbc6eb8e
#
_cell.length_a   1.000
_cell.length_b   1.000
_cell.length_c   1.000
_cell.angle_alpha   90.00
_cell.angle_beta   90.00
_cell.angle_gamma   90.00
#
_symmetry.space_group_name_H-M   'P 1'
#
loop_
_entity.id
_entity.type
_entity.pdbx_description
1 polymer ?
#
loop_
_entity_poly.entity_id
_entity_poly.type
_entity_poly.pdbx_seq_one_letter_code
_entity_poly.pdbx_strand_id
1 'polypeptide(L)'
;MKTNEVCDRPLGTFGCTLPYLHWRVAYFYGYKTLSAQYLFYDNQIFAPEGAYFNFCEVISLARDRQRGREKQKDPGRSLSRAVSIFYISAFCLLFLRDCQWQALALAVAVPLAGAFTTGFLPRLFPVDKLLLSLTNFLCALGLLVLYDTNPTYAYHQSIYYFVGLAAMVVCIYLIRVGRSFRLLVWPMMLLSLVLLVLPLFIGKETYGAKNWFYVGGISVQPSEIVKLTLIIVISRFMADRRLIPWLGFSVACLGVLMLQADLGTALLYYGVALMLYFASSGNPVLMLCGIGGGVGAALLGYQKFAHVKKRVAIWLDPWSDYDNAGYQLIQSLMAIASGGVLGVGLGLGSPTTIPVYHTDFIFSVICEQFGMLFGSCVLLMYVAIIWRGTSIAMAARTRFHGLLAMGCTAMLGLQTFIIIGGVIKLIPLTGVTMPFVSYGGTSLVACLCLIGLIQGVSSVNEDDLARDADLADYGGGAA
;
A
#
# COMPACT_ATOMS: atom_id res chain seq x y z
N MET A 1 33.67 58.65 24.00
CA MET A 1 33.15 59.99 23.68
C MET A 1 32.04 59.84 22.68
N LYS A 2 30.80 60.15 23.13
CA LYS A 2 29.65 60.73 22.41
C LYS A 2 29.11 59.93 21.24
N THR A 3 27.86 59.72 21.06
CA THR A 3 26.56 60.05 21.76
C THR A 3 25.47 59.30 21.03
N ASN A 4 24.45 58.90 21.81
CA ASN A 4 23.12 58.52 21.42
C ASN A 4 22.49 59.46 20.38
N GLU A 5 21.63 58.92 19.51
CA GLU A 5 20.33 59.57 19.31
C GLU A 5 19.24 58.53 18.95
N VAL A 6 18.20 58.64 19.73
CA VAL A 6 16.90 57.96 19.67
C VAL A 6 16.07 58.59 18.55
N CYS A 7 15.33 57.82 17.84
CA CYS A 7 14.16 58.31 17.12
C CYS A 7 12.99 57.31 17.25
N ASP A 8 12.12 57.61 18.22
CA ASP A 8 10.79 57.11 18.36
C ASP A 8 9.89 57.63 17.23
N ARG A 9 9.14 56.76 16.59
CA ARG A 9 7.77 57.04 16.10
C ARG A 9 6.93 55.75 16.01
N PRO A 10 5.68 55.79 16.51
CA PRO A 10 4.76 54.66 16.47
C PRO A 10 4.02 54.62 15.15
N LEU A 11 3.90 53.45 14.52
CA LEU A 11 2.97 53.25 13.44
C LEU A 11 2.01 52.10 13.73
N GLY A 12 0.79 52.42 13.52
CA GLY A 12 -0.47 51.83 13.81
C GLY A 12 -0.68 50.33 13.55
N THR A 13 -1.46 49.82 14.40
CA THR A 13 -2.17 48.53 14.33
C THR A 13 -2.92 48.35 13.02
N PHE A 14 -2.53 47.35 12.22
CA PHE A 14 -3.40 46.64 11.32
C PHE A 14 -3.30 45.15 11.66
N GLY A 15 -4.38 44.65 12.24
CA GLY A 15 -4.52 43.22 12.53
C GLY A 15 -4.74 42.41 11.26
N CYS A 16 -3.84 41.46 11.03
CA CYS A 16 -4.11 40.30 10.21
C CYS A 16 -3.77 39.07 11.04
N THR A 17 -4.80 38.45 11.57
CA THR A 17 -4.73 37.13 12.20
C THR A 17 -4.50 36.09 11.13
N LEU A 18 -3.28 35.55 11.02
CA LEU A 18 -2.97 34.33 10.31
C LEU A 18 -2.90 33.17 11.32
N PRO A 19 -3.51 32.02 11.02
CA PRO A 19 -3.55 30.90 11.96
C PRO A 19 -2.17 30.26 12.09
N TYR A 20 -1.71 30.08 13.31
CA TYR A 20 -0.52 29.33 13.67
C TYR A 20 -0.68 27.85 13.32
N LEU A 21 0.14 27.35 12.39
CA LEU A 21 0.28 25.91 12.16
C LEU A 21 1.40 25.37 13.07
N HIS A 22 1.03 24.67 14.13
CA HIS A 22 1.97 23.91 14.94
C HIS A 22 2.32 22.59 14.25
N TRP A 23 3.54 22.45 13.75
CA TRP A 23 4.10 21.17 13.34
C TRP A 23 5.06 20.67 14.43
N ARG A 24 4.65 19.65 15.19
CA ARG A 24 5.57 18.87 16.01
C ARG A 24 6.09 17.71 15.15
N VAL A 25 7.33 17.78 14.70
CA VAL A 25 8.06 16.63 14.14
C VAL A 25 8.79 15.94 15.28
N ALA A 26 8.25 14.82 15.76
CA ALA A 26 8.96 13.95 16.70
C ALA A 26 9.91 13.06 15.90
N TYR A 27 11.20 13.33 15.99
CA TYR A 27 12.23 12.39 15.51
C TYR A 27 12.57 11.40 16.62
N PHE A 28 12.18 10.17 16.45
CA PHE A 28 12.69 9.03 17.23
C PHE A 28 14.00 8.58 16.59
N TYR A 29 15.10 9.11 17.07
CA TYR A 29 16.43 8.49 17.15
C TYR A 29 17.37 9.49 17.88
N GLY A 30 17.52 9.27 19.18
CA GLY A 30 18.71 9.56 19.99
C GLY A 30 19.37 10.94 19.94
N TYR A 31 18.68 12.06 19.64
CA TYR A 31 19.22 13.41 19.77
C TYR A 31 18.19 14.39 20.33
N LYS A 32 18.69 15.26 21.23
CA LYS A 32 17.98 16.29 21.99
C LYS A 32 16.92 17.03 21.15
N THR A 33 15.74 17.17 21.74
CA THR A 33 14.63 17.99 21.27
C THR A 33 15.06 19.42 20.98
N LEU A 34 15.13 19.81 19.72
CA LEU A 34 15.15 21.19 19.26
C LEU A 34 13.75 21.53 18.75
N SER A 35 12.97 22.27 19.54
CA SER A 35 11.77 22.94 19.09
C SER A 35 12.19 24.25 18.43
N ALA A 36 12.20 24.31 17.11
CA ALA A 36 12.43 25.54 16.37
C ALA A 36 11.13 25.97 15.67
N GLN A 37 10.64 27.16 15.98
CA GLN A 37 9.62 27.86 15.19
C GLN A 37 10.33 28.57 14.04
N TYR A 38 9.94 28.29 12.80
CA TYR A 38 10.49 28.95 11.62
C TYR A 38 9.44 29.91 11.01
N LEU A 39 9.82 31.15 10.83
CA LEU A 39 9.09 32.14 10.03
C LEU A 39 9.82 32.31 8.68
N PHE A 40 9.08 32.13 7.58
CA PHE A 40 9.60 32.41 6.23
C PHE A 40 9.25 33.85 5.83
N TYR A 41 10.27 34.62 5.56
CA TYR A 41 10.16 35.91 4.88
C TYR A 41 11.34 36.05 3.92
N ASP A 42 11.04 36.26 2.64
CA ASP A 42 11.99 36.56 1.56
C ASP A 42 13.26 35.67 1.50
N ASN A 43 13.07 34.36 1.27
CA ASN A 43 14.14 33.36 1.12
C ASN A 43 15.12 33.17 2.29
N GLN A 44 14.82 33.71 3.48
CA GLN A 44 15.63 33.50 4.69
C GLN A 44 14.81 32.84 5.80
N ILE A 45 15.42 31.83 6.45
CA ILE A 45 14.85 31.14 7.61
C ILE A 45 15.37 31.81 8.87
N PHE A 46 14.48 32.42 9.66
CA PHE A 46 14.85 33.01 10.95
C PHE A 46 14.70 31.99 12.08
N ALA A 47 15.75 31.71 12.81
CA ALA A 47 15.71 30.97 14.07
C ALA A 47 15.59 31.96 15.27
N PRO A 48 14.94 31.58 16.41
CA PRO A 48 14.63 32.48 17.51
C PRO A 48 15.85 33.03 18.30
N GLU A 49 17.05 32.64 18.00
CA GLU A 49 18.27 33.08 18.74
C GLU A 49 19.35 33.78 17.87
N GLY A 50 18.91 34.44 16.78
CA GLY A 50 19.86 35.27 15.99
C GLY A 50 20.87 34.48 15.15
N ALA A 51 20.73 33.18 15.01
CA ALA A 51 21.53 32.34 14.11
C ALA A 51 20.93 32.37 12.72
N TYR A 52 21.56 33.09 11.81
CA TYR A 52 21.22 33.03 10.38
C TYR A 52 21.75 31.73 9.80
N PHE A 53 20.88 30.76 9.54
CA PHE A 53 21.24 29.58 8.74
C PHE A 53 21.11 29.94 7.27
N ASN A 54 22.21 29.96 6.55
CA ASN A 54 22.20 30.08 5.09
C ASN A 54 21.56 28.82 4.49
N PHE A 55 20.65 29.02 3.57
CA PHE A 55 19.97 27.91 2.83
C PHE A 55 20.98 26.94 2.19
N CYS A 56 22.18 27.46 1.80
CA CYS A 56 23.31 26.66 1.35
C CYS A 56 23.87 25.69 2.41
N GLU A 57 23.84 26.06 3.69
CA GLU A 57 24.31 25.19 4.77
C GLU A 57 23.37 24.02 5.05
N VAL A 58 22.05 24.22 4.93
CA VAL A 58 21.05 23.16 5.02
C VAL A 58 21.18 22.19 3.84
N ILE A 59 21.48 22.70 2.64
CA ILE A 59 21.73 21.88 1.44
C ILE A 59 23.05 21.12 1.56
N SER A 60 24.12 21.76 2.08
CA SER A 60 25.40 21.08 2.31
C SER A 60 25.30 19.97 3.36
N LEU A 61 24.57 20.22 4.45
CA LEU A 61 24.26 19.21 5.47
C LEU A 61 23.40 18.04 4.92
N ALA A 62 22.47 18.33 4.01
CA ALA A 62 21.70 17.30 3.31
C ALA A 62 22.59 16.48 2.36
N ARG A 63 23.55 17.12 1.67
CA ARG A 63 24.52 16.50 0.78
C ARG A 63 25.53 15.64 1.53
N ASP A 64 26.05 16.10 2.66
CA ASP A 64 26.94 15.33 3.51
C ASP A 64 26.23 14.15 4.18
N ARG A 65 24.94 14.29 4.52
CA ARG A 65 24.08 13.17 4.92
C ARG A 65 23.86 12.18 3.79
N GLN A 66 23.74 12.61 2.53
CA GLN A 66 23.65 11.71 1.38
C GLN A 66 24.97 10.97 1.14
N ARG A 67 26.12 11.66 1.17
CA ARG A 67 27.45 11.03 1.06
C ARG A 67 27.77 10.10 2.24
N GLY A 68 27.30 10.42 3.44
CA GLY A 68 27.35 9.54 4.62
C GLY A 68 26.48 8.30 4.48
N ARG A 69 25.30 8.42 3.81
CA ARG A 69 24.42 7.30 3.49
C ARG A 69 25.00 6.33 2.45
N GLU A 70 25.79 6.81 1.50
CA GLU A 70 26.48 5.94 0.54
C GLU A 70 27.54 5.04 1.17
N LYS A 71 28.17 5.46 2.28
CA LYS A 71 29.08 4.62 3.08
C LYS A 71 28.38 3.70 4.07
N GLN A 72 27.12 3.96 4.41
CA GLN A 72 26.34 3.11 5.29
C GLN A 72 25.81 1.94 4.48
N LYS A 73 26.08 0.71 4.96
CA LYS A 73 25.57 -0.55 4.32
C LYS A 73 24.09 -0.36 3.99
N ASP A 74 23.78 -0.43 2.70
CA ASP A 74 22.42 -0.27 2.18
C ASP A 74 21.50 -1.33 2.82
N PRO A 75 20.58 -0.95 3.74
CA PRO A 75 19.79 -1.93 4.50
C PRO A 75 18.92 -2.79 3.59
N GLY A 76 18.48 -2.26 2.45
CA GLY A 76 17.70 -3.01 1.47
C GLY A 76 18.47 -4.14 0.81
N ARG A 77 19.77 -3.96 0.53
CA ARG A 77 20.60 -5.02 -0.05
C ARG A 77 20.93 -6.13 0.96
N SER A 78 21.14 -5.77 2.22
CA SER A 78 21.40 -6.76 3.27
C SER A 78 20.15 -7.61 3.52
N LEU A 79 18.98 -6.96 3.61
CA LEU A 79 17.68 -7.62 3.76
C LEU A 79 17.41 -8.54 2.57
N SER A 80 17.57 -8.07 1.33
CA SER A 80 17.34 -8.86 0.12
C SER A 80 18.20 -10.12 0.07
N ARG A 81 19.46 -10.07 0.52
CA ARG A 81 20.33 -11.25 0.60
C ARG A 81 19.85 -12.25 1.64
N ALA A 82 19.49 -11.78 2.84
CA ALA A 82 18.96 -12.64 3.90
C ALA A 82 17.66 -13.33 3.45
N VAL A 83 16.77 -12.59 2.81
CA VAL A 83 15.53 -13.09 2.21
C VAL A 83 15.81 -14.17 1.16
N SER A 84 16.78 -13.91 0.25
CA SER A 84 17.15 -14.90 -0.79
C SER A 84 17.69 -16.19 -0.18
N ILE A 85 18.56 -16.10 0.82
CA ILE A 85 19.11 -17.29 1.51
C ILE A 85 17.97 -18.08 2.17
N PHE A 86 17.05 -17.40 2.87
CA PHE A 86 15.91 -18.04 3.51
C PHE A 86 15.06 -18.82 2.50
N TYR A 87 14.70 -18.22 1.36
CA TYR A 87 13.86 -18.89 0.36
C TYR A 87 14.57 -20.00 -0.38
N ILE A 88 15.87 -19.84 -0.72
CA ILE A 88 16.66 -20.92 -1.29
C ILE A 88 16.64 -22.14 -0.35
N SER A 89 16.93 -21.93 0.94
CA SER A 89 16.92 -23.01 1.92
C SER A 89 15.55 -23.66 2.08
N ALA A 90 14.46 -22.86 2.15
CA ALA A 90 13.11 -23.36 2.29
C ALA A 90 12.65 -24.18 1.09
N PHE A 91 12.85 -23.68 -0.14
CA PHE A 91 12.49 -24.44 -1.36
C PHE A 91 13.38 -25.64 -1.59
N CYS A 92 14.67 -25.62 -1.19
CA CYS A 92 15.52 -26.79 -1.22
C CYS A 92 15.03 -27.88 -0.23
N LEU A 93 14.58 -27.51 0.95
CA LEU A 93 13.97 -28.45 1.90
C LEU A 93 12.69 -29.08 1.32
N LEU A 94 11.83 -28.28 0.69
CA LEU A 94 10.64 -28.79 0.01
C LEU A 94 11.00 -29.71 -1.16
N PHE A 95 12.06 -29.40 -1.91
CA PHE A 95 12.57 -30.30 -2.95
C PHE A 95 13.03 -31.62 -2.39
N LEU A 96 13.75 -31.64 -1.27
CA LEU A 96 14.19 -32.87 -0.62
C LEU A 96 13.02 -33.71 -0.09
N ARG A 97 11.92 -33.06 0.32
CA ARG A 97 10.71 -33.74 0.77
C ARG A 97 9.93 -34.38 -0.39
N ASP A 98 9.69 -33.60 -1.45
CA ASP A 98 8.71 -33.96 -2.49
C ASP A 98 9.38 -34.49 -3.76
N CYS A 99 10.70 -34.33 -3.92
CA CYS A 99 11.50 -34.69 -5.10
C CYS A 99 10.96 -34.11 -6.42
N GLN A 100 10.25 -32.94 -6.34
CA GLN A 100 9.67 -32.28 -7.52
C GLN A 100 10.60 -31.16 -8.00
N TRP A 101 10.97 -31.19 -9.30
CA TRP A 101 11.83 -30.16 -9.91
C TRP A 101 11.27 -28.73 -9.83
N GLN A 102 9.95 -28.61 -9.68
CA GLN A 102 9.24 -27.33 -9.53
C GLN A 102 9.70 -26.54 -8.29
N ALA A 103 9.97 -27.22 -7.17
CA ALA A 103 10.53 -26.57 -5.97
C ALA A 103 11.93 -25.98 -6.29
N LEU A 104 12.77 -26.72 -7.02
CA LEU A 104 14.08 -26.25 -7.41
C LEU A 104 14.00 -25.06 -8.38
N ALA A 105 13.04 -25.06 -9.30
CA ALA A 105 12.81 -23.94 -10.20
C ALA A 105 12.43 -22.67 -9.40
N LEU A 106 11.57 -22.78 -8.38
CA LEU A 106 11.19 -21.65 -7.51
C LEU A 106 12.36 -21.23 -6.60
N ALA A 107 13.21 -22.16 -6.14
CA ALA A 107 14.43 -21.85 -5.38
C ALA A 107 15.39 -20.94 -6.14
N VAL A 108 15.38 -20.98 -7.47
CA VAL A 108 16.17 -20.10 -8.35
C VAL A 108 15.39 -18.85 -8.77
N ALA A 109 14.14 -19.02 -9.21
CA ALA A 109 13.33 -17.95 -9.80
C ALA A 109 13.01 -16.83 -8.80
N VAL A 110 12.69 -17.17 -7.55
CA VAL A 110 12.34 -16.18 -6.51
C VAL A 110 13.53 -15.28 -6.14
N PRO A 111 14.72 -15.81 -5.81
CA PRO A 111 15.90 -14.97 -5.57
C PRO A 111 16.33 -14.17 -6.81
N LEU A 112 16.17 -14.72 -8.02
CA LEU A 112 16.47 -14.00 -9.26
C LEU A 112 15.55 -12.77 -9.44
N ALA A 113 14.25 -12.92 -9.17
CA ALA A 113 13.30 -11.80 -9.15
C ALA A 113 13.67 -10.76 -8.08
N GLY A 114 14.10 -11.20 -6.90
CA GLY A 114 14.64 -10.34 -5.85
C GLY A 114 15.89 -9.58 -6.30
N ALA A 115 16.84 -10.26 -6.93
CA ALA A 115 18.06 -9.64 -7.47
C ALA A 115 17.76 -8.66 -8.60
N PHE A 116 16.80 -8.97 -9.46
CA PHE A 116 16.32 -8.05 -10.50
C PHE A 116 15.74 -6.77 -9.90
N THR A 117 14.81 -6.88 -8.99
CA THR A 117 14.08 -5.73 -8.43
C THR A 117 14.94 -4.88 -7.50
N THR A 118 15.81 -5.48 -6.66
CA THR A 118 16.64 -4.74 -5.69
C THR A 118 18.05 -4.43 -6.19
N GLY A 119 18.53 -5.14 -7.23
CA GLY A 119 19.87 -4.97 -7.81
C GLY A 119 19.89 -4.28 -9.16
N PHE A 120 19.08 -4.77 -10.12
CA PHE A 120 19.07 -4.25 -11.50
C PHE A 120 18.15 -3.05 -11.67
N LEU A 121 16.90 -3.12 -11.19
CA LEU A 121 15.92 -2.06 -11.33
C LEU A 121 16.40 -0.70 -10.77
N PRO A 122 17.10 -0.64 -9.60
CA PRO A 122 17.64 0.63 -9.09
C PRO A 122 18.76 1.24 -9.94
N ARG A 123 19.31 0.52 -10.93
CA ARG A 123 20.24 1.08 -11.92
C ARG A 123 19.53 1.79 -13.05
N LEU A 124 18.28 1.40 -13.34
CA LEU A 124 17.46 2.00 -14.38
C LEU A 124 16.64 3.18 -13.85
N PHE A 125 16.13 3.05 -12.64
CA PHE A 125 15.26 4.02 -12.00
C PHE A 125 15.69 4.20 -10.54
N PRO A 126 15.73 5.43 -10.00
CA PRO A 126 15.96 5.66 -8.58
C PRO A 126 14.71 5.25 -7.78
N VAL A 127 14.69 4.00 -7.33
CA VAL A 127 13.56 3.36 -6.62
C VAL A 127 13.95 2.99 -5.19
N ASP A 128 12.95 2.90 -4.32
CA ASP A 128 13.12 2.52 -2.93
C ASP A 128 13.34 1.01 -2.78
N LYS A 129 14.58 0.61 -2.45
CA LYS A 129 14.97 -0.79 -2.32
C LYS A 129 14.35 -1.50 -1.12
N LEU A 130 14.07 -0.76 -0.02
CA LEU A 130 13.45 -1.35 1.16
C LEU A 130 12.02 -1.76 0.86
N LEU A 131 11.24 -0.88 0.23
CA LEU A 131 9.87 -1.18 -0.17
C LEU A 131 9.82 -2.39 -1.12
N LEU A 132 10.75 -2.48 -2.10
CA LEU A 132 10.84 -3.62 -3.01
C LEU A 132 11.23 -4.92 -2.28
N SER A 133 12.18 -4.86 -1.33
CA SER A 133 12.61 -6.04 -0.57
C SER A 133 11.47 -6.61 0.29
N LEU A 134 10.69 -5.74 0.95
CA LEU A 134 9.52 -6.15 1.74
C LEU A 134 8.43 -6.76 0.86
N THR A 135 8.16 -6.15 -0.30
CA THR A 135 7.18 -6.67 -1.27
C THR A 135 7.59 -8.04 -1.80
N ASN A 136 8.85 -8.20 -2.20
CA ASN A 136 9.38 -9.50 -2.67
C ASN A 136 9.33 -10.56 -1.58
N PHE A 137 9.62 -10.21 -0.32
CA PHE A 137 9.49 -11.15 0.78
C PHE A 137 8.05 -11.67 0.89
N LEU A 138 7.06 -10.79 0.88
CA LEU A 138 5.66 -11.20 0.99
C LEU A 138 5.20 -12.06 -0.20
N CYS A 139 5.60 -11.70 -1.44
CA CYS A 139 5.32 -12.52 -2.63
C CYS A 139 5.95 -13.91 -2.53
N ALA A 140 7.20 -13.98 -2.09
CA ALA A 140 7.92 -15.23 -1.92
C ALA A 140 7.32 -16.09 -0.79
N LEU A 141 6.88 -15.47 0.31
CA LEU A 141 6.16 -16.15 1.39
C LEU A 141 4.86 -16.77 0.88
N GLY A 142 4.09 -16.00 0.10
CA GLY A 142 2.88 -16.53 -0.54
C GLY A 142 3.17 -17.74 -1.44
N LEU A 143 4.21 -17.66 -2.28
CA LEU A 143 4.63 -18.77 -3.13
C LEU A 143 5.09 -19.99 -2.31
N LEU A 144 5.82 -19.80 -1.22
CA LEU A 144 6.28 -20.88 -0.35
C LEU A 144 5.10 -21.63 0.29
N VAL A 145 4.17 -20.89 0.90
CA VAL A 145 2.99 -21.46 1.57
C VAL A 145 2.05 -22.12 0.57
N LEU A 146 1.85 -21.52 -0.61
CA LEU A 146 1.04 -22.11 -1.66
C LEU A 146 1.69 -23.37 -2.24
N TYR A 147 3.01 -23.40 -2.41
CA TYR A 147 3.71 -24.61 -2.89
C TYR A 147 3.57 -25.75 -1.89
N ASP A 148 3.75 -25.48 -0.61
CA ASP A 148 3.62 -26.49 0.43
C ASP A 148 2.23 -27.13 0.48
N THR A 149 1.18 -26.32 0.25
CA THR A 149 -0.21 -26.79 0.26
C THR A 149 -0.66 -27.40 -1.05
N ASN A 150 -0.32 -26.80 -2.19
CA ASN A 150 -0.62 -27.28 -3.53
C ASN A 150 0.34 -26.67 -4.57
N PRO A 151 1.26 -27.46 -5.12
CA PRO A 151 2.25 -26.98 -6.11
C PRO A 151 1.63 -26.31 -7.34
N THR A 152 0.42 -26.73 -7.77
CA THR A 152 -0.28 -26.14 -8.92
C THR A 152 -0.64 -24.68 -8.66
N TYR A 153 -1.09 -24.33 -7.46
CA TYR A 153 -1.38 -22.95 -7.10
C TYR A 153 -0.13 -22.08 -7.11
N ALA A 154 0.99 -22.59 -6.56
CA ALA A 154 2.25 -21.88 -6.58
C ALA A 154 2.77 -21.64 -8.01
N TYR A 155 2.62 -22.63 -8.91
CA TYR A 155 2.99 -22.47 -10.31
C TYR A 155 2.20 -21.37 -11.00
N HIS A 156 0.89 -21.38 -10.90
CA HIS A 156 0.06 -20.32 -11.49
C HIS A 156 0.36 -18.96 -10.86
N GLN A 157 0.52 -18.91 -9.53
CA GLN A 157 0.86 -17.67 -8.82
C GLN A 157 2.24 -17.11 -9.25
N SER A 158 3.21 -17.98 -9.54
CA SER A 158 4.54 -17.55 -10.01
C SER A 158 4.46 -16.86 -11.38
N ILE A 159 3.62 -17.34 -12.30
CA ILE A 159 3.39 -16.68 -13.58
C ILE A 159 2.85 -15.27 -13.36
N TYR A 160 1.82 -15.13 -12.52
CA TYR A 160 1.24 -13.82 -12.19
C TYR A 160 2.23 -12.90 -11.46
N TYR A 161 3.13 -13.48 -10.65
CA TYR A 161 4.20 -12.70 -10.01
C TYR A 161 5.13 -12.06 -11.04
N PHE A 162 5.60 -12.81 -12.04
CA PHE A 162 6.46 -12.27 -13.10
C PHE A 162 5.72 -11.27 -14.00
N VAL A 163 4.47 -11.56 -14.36
CA VAL A 163 3.61 -10.60 -15.10
C VAL A 163 3.42 -9.33 -14.28
N GLY A 164 3.18 -9.45 -12.98
CA GLY A 164 3.04 -8.32 -12.07
C GLY A 164 4.33 -7.51 -11.92
N LEU A 165 5.50 -8.15 -11.89
CA LEU A 165 6.78 -7.44 -11.89
C LEU A 165 6.98 -6.63 -13.19
N ALA A 166 6.64 -7.21 -14.33
CA ALA A 166 6.69 -6.47 -15.61
C ALA A 166 5.72 -5.29 -15.60
N ALA A 167 4.48 -5.51 -15.14
CA ALA A 167 3.48 -4.44 -15.00
C ALA A 167 3.93 -3.35 -14.01
N MET A 168 4.58 -3.72 -12.90
CA MET A 168 5.18 -2.77 -11.95
C MET A 168 6.21 -1.86 -12.64
N VAL A 169 7.12 -2.42 -13.46
CA VAL A 169 8.12 -1.64 -14.21
C VAL A 169 7.43 -0.68 -15.20
N VAL A 170 6.38 -1.16 -15.88
CA VAL A 170 5.57 -0.30 -16.77
C VAL A 170 4.92 0.85 -16.00
N CYS A 171 4.37 0.60 -14.81
CA CYS A 171 3.80 1.65 -13.96
C CYS A 171 4.85 2.69 -13.53
N ILE A 172 6.06 2.27 -13.15
CA ILE A 172 7.17 3.19 -12.83
C ILE A 172 7.48 4.08 -14.04
N TYR A 173 7.62 3.47 -15.22
CA TYR A 173 7.92 4.20 -16.45
C TYR A 173 6.80 5.21 -16.82
N LEU A 174 5.54 4.78 -16.73
CA LEU A 174 4.38 5.63 -17.03
C LEU A 174 4.31 6.86 -16.14
N ILE A 175 4.61 6.74 -14.83
CA ILE A 175 4.64 7.89 -13.92
C ILE A 175 5.77 8.85 -14.28
N ARG A 176 6.94 8.34 -14.65
CA ARG A 176 8.08 9.18 -15.03
C ARG A 176 7.83 9.97 -16.33
N VAL A 177 7.25 9.33 -17.34
CA VAL A 177 6.97 9.95 -18.65
C VAL A 177 5.69 10.77 -18.60
N GLY A 178 4.63 10.20 -18.02
CA GLY A 178 3.28 10.77 -18.09
C GLY A 178 3.01 11.92 -17.13
N ARG A 179 3.88 12.17 -16.17
CA ARG A 179 3.87 13.19 -15.10
C ARG A 179 2.50 13.71 -14.61
N SER A 180 1.46 13.75 -15.42
CA SER A 180 0.21 14.45 -15.11
C SER A 180 -1.08 13.68 -15.40
N PHE A 181 -1.09 12.68 -16.29
CA PHE A 181 -2.28 11.90 -16.71
C PHE A 181 -3.53 12.75 -17.11
N ARG A 182 -3.37 14.06 -17.28
CA ARG A 182 -4.50 15.02 -17.39
C ARG A 182 -5.46 14.71 -18.54
N LEU A 183 -4.94 14.29 -19.68
CA LEU A 183 -5.75 13.95 -20.85
C LEU A 183 -6.34 12.54 -20.77
N LEU A 184 -5.63 11.62 -20.06
CA LEU A 184 -6.00 10.22 -19.97
C LEU A 184 -7.07 9.94 -18.90
N VAL A 185 -7.29 10.86 -17.95
CA VAL A 185 -8.22 10.63 -16.83
C VAL A 185 -9.65 10.39 -17.29
N TRP A 186 -10.16 11.15 -18.27
CA TRP A 186 -11.52 10.99 -18.77
C TRP A 186 -11.77 9.66 -19.48
N PRO A 187 -10.94 9.24 -20.44
CA PRO A 187 -11.09 7.90 -21.02
C PRO A 187 -10.86 6.78 -20.01
N MET A 188 -9.95 6.96 -19.03
CA MET A 188 -9.76 5.99 -17.94
C MET A 188 -11.02 5.84 -17.08
N MET A 189 -11.71 6.94 -16.75
CA MET A 189 -13.00 6.90 -16.02
C MET A 189 -14.04 6.08 -16.77
N LEU A 190 -14.22 6.38 -18.06
CA LEU A 190 -15.21 5.70 -18.89
C LEU A 190 -14.90 4.21 -19.02
N LEU A 191 -13.64 3.87 -19.34
CA LEU A 191 -13.17 2.49 -19.45
C LEU A 191 -13.36 1.72 -18.14
N SER A 192 -13.07 2.37 -17.01
CA SER A 192 -13.23 1.76 -15.68
C SER A 192 -14.68 1.44 -15.37
N LEU A 193 -15.61 2.34 -15.67
CA LEU A 193 -17.04 2.09 -15.47
C LEU A 193 -17.54 0.96 -16.39
N VAL A 194 -17.11 0.93 -17.66
CA VAL A 194 -17.44 -0.14 -18.58
C VAL A 194 -16.92 -1.48 -18.07
N LEU A 195 -15.64 -1.54 -17.67
CA LEU A 195 -15.03 -2.74 -17.11
C LEU A 195 -15.74 -3.22 -15.85
N LEU A 196 -16.14 -2.29 -14.98
CA LEU A 196 -16.81 -2.63 -13.73
C LEU A 196 -18.24 -3.12 -13.95
N VAL A 197 -18.95 -2.60 -14.97
CA VAL A 197 -20.31 -3.01 -15.31
C VAL A 197 -20.34 -4.34 -16.07
N LEU A 198 -19.28 -4.67 -16.79
CA LEU A 198 -19.19 -5.86 -17.66
C LEU A 198 -19.57 -7.18 -16.97
N PRO A 199 -19.12 -7.50 -15.74
CA PRO A 199 -19.48 -8.74 -15.06
C PRO A 199 -20.97 -8.89 -14.75
N LEU A 200 -21.73 -7.82 -14.65
CA LEU A 200 -23.19 -7.90 -14.46
C LEU A 200 -23.90 -8.60 -15.63
N PHE A 201 -23.35 -8.47 -16.85
CA PHE A 201 -23.92 -9.05 -18.07
C PHE A 201 -23.33 -10.40 -18.43
N ILE A 202 -22.00 -10.57 -18.31
CA ILE A 202 -21.28 -11.77 -18.78
C ILE A 202 -20.67 -12.59 -17.64
N GLY A 203 -20.69 -12.07 -16.40
CA GLY A 203 -20.08 -12.73 -15.24
C GLY A 203 -20.86 -13.96 -14.77
N LYS A 204 -20.10 -14.93 -14.25
CA LYS A 204 -20.69 -16.06 -13.53
C LYS A 204 -20.89 -15.69 -12.06
N GLU A 205 -22.00 -16.08 -11.50
CA GLU A 205 -22.25 -15.93 -10.08
C GLU A 205 -21.36 -16.89 -9.28
N THR A 206 -20.55 -16.33 -8.41
CA THR A 206 -19.64 -17.08 -7.54
C THR A 206 -19.84 -16.60 -6.11
N TYR A 207 -20.23 -17.49 -5.20
CA TYR A 207 -20.52 -17.16 -3.79
C TYR A 207 -21.52 -16.00 -3.59
N GLY A 208 -22.51 -15.88 -4.49
CA GLY A 208 -23.55 -14.84 -4.42
C GLY A 208 -23.14 -13.47 -4.97
N ALA A 209 -21.96 -13.34 -5.57
CA ALA A 209 -21.49 -12.13 -6.24
C ALA A 209 -21.25 -12.38 -7.74
N LYS A 210 -21.58 -11.38 -8.59
CA LYS A 210 -21.31 -11.39 -10.04
C LYS A 210 -20.18 -10.43 -10.38
N ASN A 211 -18.96 -10.73 -9.92
CA ASN A 211 -17.81 -9.86 -10.04
C ASN A 211 -16.63 -10.49 -10.80
N TRP A 212 -16.79 -11.73 -11.30
CA TRP A 212 -15.77 -12.44 -12.05
C TRP A 212 -16.22 -12.74 -13.48
N PHE A 213 -15.30 -12.65 -14.44
CA PHE A 213 -15.48 -13.23 -15.76
C PHE A 213 -14.26 -14.06 -16.16
N TYR A 214 -14.46 -14.98 -17.10
CA TYR A 214 -13.43 -15.92 -17.54
C TYR A 214 -13.09 -15.67 -19.01
N VAL A 215 -11.80 -15.44 -19.28
CA VAL A 215 -11.28 -15.26 -20.64
C VAL A 215 -10.17 -16.26 -20.87
N GLY A 216 -10.35 -17.20 -21.82
CA GLY A 216 -9.32 -18.18 -22.15
C GLY A 216 -8.85 -19.05 -20.97
N GLY A 217 -9.75 -19.35 -20.02
CA GLY A 217 -9.41 -20.13 -18.81
C GLY A 217 -8.80 -19.30 -17.66
N ILE A 218 -8.57 -18.00 -17.86
CA ILE A 218 -8.08 -17.08 -16.83
C ILE A 218 -9.28 -16.38 -16.18
N SER A 219 -9.35 -16.42 -14.85
CA SER A 219 -10.34 -15.65 -14.09
C SER A 219 -9.84 -14.21 -13.90
N VAL A 220 -10.66 -13.25 -14.31
CA VAL A 220 -10.35 -11.82 -14.18
C VAL A 220 -11.42 -11.16 -13.32
N GLN A 221 -10.98 -10.40 -12.32
CA GLN A 221 -11.85 -9.55 -11.52
C GLN A 221 -11.59 -8.08 -11.91
N PRO A 222 -12.52 -7.43 -12.62
CA PRO A 222 -12.30 -6.06 -13.10
C PRO A 222 -12.07 -5.04 -11.99
N SER A 223 -12.70 -5.22 -10.85
CA SER A 223 -12.51 -4.32 -9.71
C SER A 223 -11.04 -4.25 -9.25
N GLU A 224 -10.23 -5.30 -9.45
CA GLU A 224 -8.80 -5.26 -9.17
C GLU A 224 -8.04 -4.28 -10.10
N ILE A 225 -8.47 -4.17 -11.36
CA ILE A 225 -7.90 -3.21 -12.32
C ILE A 225 -8.43 -1.81 -12.03
N VAL A 226 -9.75 -1.71 -11.78
CA VAL A 226 -10.42 -0.43 -11.54
C VAL A 226 -9.92 0.25 -10.27
N LYS A 227 -9.42 -0.47 -9.25
CA LYS A 227 -8.83 0.17 -8.06
C LYS A 227 -7.62 1.05 -8.39
N LEU A 228 -6.81 0.68 -9.41
CA LEU A 228 -5.68 1.50 -9.86
C LEU A 228 -6.17 2.80 -10.49
N THR A 229 -7.12 2.67 -11.41
CA THR A 229 -7.69 3.85 -12.10
C THR A 229 -8.47 4.74 -11.16
N LEU A 230 -9.19 4.16 -10.17
CA LEU A 230 -9.88 4.91 -9.13
C LEU A 230 -8.93 5.85 -8.39
N ILE A 231 -7.79 5.32 -7.93
CA ILE A 231 -6.78 6.11 -7.20
C ILE A 231 -6.22 7.22 -8.09
N ILE A 232 -5.87 6.92 -9.35
CA ILE A 232 -5.34 7.91 -10.30
C ILE A 232 -6.36 9.03 -10.54
N VAL A 233 -7.63 8.67 -10.80
CA VAL A 233 -8.72 9.60 -11.09
C VAL A 233 -8.99 10.51 -9.87
N ILE A 234 -9.18 9.93 -8.70
CA ILE A 234 -9.43 10.69 -7.47
C ILE A 234 -8.27 11.63 -7.19
N SER A 235 -7.02 11.13 -7.22
CA SER A 235 -5.82 11.92 -6.96
C SER A 235 -5.68 13.07 -7.93
N ARG A 236 -6.01 12.85 -9.21
CA ARG A 236 -5.91 13.88 -10.24
C ARG A 236 -6.93 14.99 -10.02
N PHE A 237 -8.21 14.66 -9.86
CA PHE A 237 -9.25 15.68 -9.68
C PHE A 237 -9.14 16.41 -8.33
N MET A 238 -8.70 15.72 -7.27
CA MET A 238 -8.40 16.36 -5.99
C MET A 238 -7.20 17.31 -6.08
N ALA A 239 -6.18 16.96 -6.86
CA ALA A 239 -5.04 17.86 -7.11
C ALA A 239 -5.49 19.13 -7.84
N ASP A 240 -6.43 19.01 -8.80
CA ASP A 240 -7.04 20.14 -9.53
C ASP A 240 -8.16 20.83 -8.75
N ARG A 241 -8.46 20.41 -7.52
CA ARG A 241 -9.56 20.92 -6.66
C ARG A 241 -10.95 20.83 -7.30
N ARG A 242 -11.17 19.83 -8.17
CA ARG A 242 -12.45 19.58 -8.83
C ARG A 242 -13.24 18.52 -8.07
N LEU A 243 -14.22 18.92 -7.26
CA LEU A 243 -14.97 18.02 -6.38
C LEU A 243 -15.92 17.09 -7.16
N ILE A 244 -16.71 17.66 -8.08
CA ILE A 244 -17.82 16.94 -8.73
C ILE A 244 -17.36 15.69 -9.51
N PRO A 245 -16.30 15.73 -10.37
CA PRO A 245 -15.93 14.57 -11.17
C PRO A 245 -15.48 13.37 -10.34
N TRP A 246 -14.62 13.57 -9.32
CA TRP A 246 -14.14 12.45 -8.52
C TRP A 246 -15.23 11.87 -7.62
N LEU A 247 -16.09 12.71 -7.05
CA LEU A 247 -17.19 12.26 -6.22
C LEU A 247 -18.21 11.47 -7.05
N GLY A 248 -18.61 12.01 -8.21
CA GLY A 248 -19.52 11.32 -9.14
C GLY A 248 -18.99 9.98 -9.59
N PHE A 249 -17.69 9.91 -9.95
CA PHE A 249 -17.03 8.66 -10.32
C PHE A 249 -16.98 7.65 -9.18
N SER A 250 -16.62 8.09 -7.97
CA SER A 250 -16.59 7.22 -6.79
C SER A 250 -17.97 6.66 -6.46
N VAL A 251 -19.01 7.51 -6.47
CA VAL A 251 -20.40 7.08 -6.23
C VAL A 251 -20.86 6.10 -7.30
N ALA A 252 -20.53 6.34 -8.59
CA ALA A 252 -20.87 5.42 -9.67
C ALA A 252 -20.18 4.05 -9.47
N CYS A 253 -18.88 4.02 -9.16
CA CYS A 253 -18.16 2.77 -8.86
C CYS A 253 -18.77 2.02 -7.67
N LEU A 254 -19.07 2.73 -6.57
CA LEU A 254 -19.71 2.14 -5.40
C LEU A 254 -21.10 1.58 -5.74
N GLY A 255 -21.88 2.30 -6.53
CA GLY A 255 -23.20 1.85 -6.97
C GLY A 255 -23.14 0.55 -7.76
N VAL A 256 -22.20 0.43 -8.71
CA VAL A 256 -22.00 -0.80 -9.48
C VAL A 256 -21.53 -1.96 -8.58
N LEU A 257 -20.59 -1.73 -7.66
CA LEU A 257 -20.14 -2.77 -6.72
C LEU A 257 -21.27 -3.25 -5.79
N MET A 258 -22.17 -2.36 -5.39
CA MET A 258 -23.35 -2.72 -4.62
C MET A 258 -24.30 -3.62 -5.43
N LEU A 259 -24.48 -3.33 -6.74
CA LEU A 259 -25.27 -4.20 -7.65
C LEU A 259 -24.62 -5.57 -7.88
N GLN A 260 -23.29 -5.64 -7.85
CA GLN A 260 -22.53 -6.90 -7.94
C GLN A 260 -22.53 -7.71 -6.64
N ALA A 261 -23.05 -7.15 -5.54
CA ALA A 261 -22.93 -7.68 -4.19
C ALA A 261 -21.46 -7.82 -3.68
N ASP A 262 -20.52 -7.04 -4.26
CA ASP A 262 -19.11 -7.00 -3.87
C ASP A 262 -18.86 -5.90 -2.82
N LEU A 263 -19.37 -6.14 -1.61
CA LEU A 263 -19.28 -5.16 -0.53
C LEU A 263 -17.88 -5.02 0.05
N GLY A 264 -17.04 -6.05 -0.07
CA GLY A 264 -15.65 -6.00 0.37
C GLY A 264 -14.86 -4.96 -0.44
N THR A 265 -14.95 -5.04 -1.76
CA THR A 265 -14.32 -4.06 -2.66
C THR A 265 -14.96 -2.67 -2.53
N ALA A 266 -16.30 -2.59 -2.33
CA ALA A 266 -16.97 -1.32 -2.08
C ALA A 266 -16.44 -0.62 -0.81
N LEU A 267 -16.24 -1.37 0.27
CA LEU A 267 -15.65 -0.86 1.50
C LEU A 267 -14.22 -0.32 1.28
N LEU A 268 -13.41 -1.04 0.50
CA LEU A 268 -12.07 -0.60 0.13
C LEU A 268 -12.09 0.71 -0.67
N TYR A 269 -12.92 0.80 -1.70
CA TYR A 269 -13.04 2.00 -2.54
C TYR A 269 -13.51 3.21 -1.72
N TYR A 270 -14.51 3.01 -0.87
CA TYR A 270 -14.99 4.04 0.04
C TYR A 270 -13.90 4.51 1.00
N GLY A 271 -13.21 3.57 1.66
CA GLY A 271 -12.14 3.87 2.60
C GLY A 271 -10.99 4.63 1.96
N VAL A 272 -10.56 4.23 0.76
CA VAL A 272 -9.50 4.94 0.01
C VAL A 272 -9.94 6.34 -0.40
N ALA A 273 -11.17 6.50 -0.89
CA ALA A 273 -11.71 7.82 -1.25
C ALA A 273 -11.75 8.76 -0.03
N LEU A 274 -12.17 8.25 1.12
CA LEU A 274 -12.20 8.98 2.39
C LEU A 274 -10.79 9.36 2.87
N MET A 275 -9.83 8.43 2.81
CA MET A 275 -8.43 8.68 3.18
C MET A 275 -7.78 9.72 2.26
N LEU A 276 -8.01 9.65 0.95
CA LEU A 276 -7.52 10.64 -0.02
C LEU A 276 -8.16 12.01 0.22
N TYR A 277 -9.45 12.03 0.53
CA TYR A 277 -10.13 13.28 0.87
C TYR A 277 -9.55 13.90 2.14
N PHE A 278 -9.30 13.12 3.18
CA PHE A 278 -8.62 13.58 4.39
C PHE A 278 -7.21 14.09 4.10
N ALA A 279 -6.40 13.34 3.36
CA ALA A 279 -5.05 13.74 2.97
C ALA A 279 -5.04 15.04 2.15
N SER A 280 -6.09 15.28 1.35
CA SER A 280 -6.22 16.48 0.53
C SER A 280 -6.73 17.71 1.29
N SER A 281 -7.66 17.52 2.25
CA SER A 281 -8.37 18.61 2.95
C SER A 281 -7.74 18.93 4.32
N GLY A 282 -7.14 17.95 4.98
CA GLY A 282 -6.63 18.08 6.35
C GLY A 282 -7.73 18.26 7.41
N ASN A 283 -9.03 18.15 7.05
CA ASN A 283 -10.13 18.42 7.95
C ASN A 283 -10.62 17.15 8.66
N PRO A 284 -10.35 16.98 9.98
CA PRO A 284 -10.76 15.80 10.73
C PRO A 284 -12.27 15.68 10.92
N VAL A 285 -13.00 16.80 10.95
CA VAL A 285 -14.46 16.80 11.12
C VAL A 285 -15.14 16.14 9.92
N LEU A 286 -14.71 16.50 8.70
CA LEU A 286 -15.23 15.89 7.48
C LEU A 286 -14.85 14.40 7.38
N MET A 287 -13.69 14.00 7.88
CA MET A 287 -13.32 12.59 7.97
C MET A 287 -14.25 11.83 8.93
N LEU A 288 -14.55 12.39 10.10
CA LEU A 288 -15.48 11.79 11.05
C LEU A 288 -16.91 11.71 10.48
N CYS A 289 -17.37 12.75 9.78
CA CYS A 289 -18.65 12.72 9.05
C CYS A 289 -18.67 11.62 7.97
N GLY A 290 -17.55 11.45 7.24
CA GLY A 290 -17.40 10.36 6.28
C GLY A 290 -17.47 9.00 6.97
N ILE A 291 -16.75 8.79 8.06
CA ILE A 291 -16.82 7.53 8.83
C ILE A 291 -18.26 7.28 9.29
N GLY A 292 -18.93 8.29 9.85
CA GLY A 292 -20.35 8.19 10.26
C GLY A 292 -21.28 7.85 9.09
N GLY A 293 -21.05 8.45 7.92
CA GLY A 293 -21.78 8.12 6.69
C GLY A 293 -21.54 6.67 6.24
N GLY A 294 -20.31 6.17 6.35
CA GLY A 294 -19.96 4.78 6.06
C GLY A 294 -20.63 3.78 7.01
N VAL A 295 -20.66 4.09 8.31
CA VAL A 295 -21.39 3.30 9.32
C VAL A 295 -22.88 3.30 9.01
N GLY A 296 -23.48 4.46 8.68
CA GLY A 296 -24.88 4.55 8.27
C GLY A 296 -25.18 3.70 7.02
N ALA A 297 -24.32 3.76 6.01
CA ALA A 297 -24.44 2.93 4.81
C ALA A 297 -24.32 1.42 5.12
N ALA A 298 -23.42 1.03 6.03
CA ALA A 298 -23.27 -0.35 6.49
C ALA A 298 -24.51 -0.85 7.23
N LEU A 299 -25.12 -0.04 8.07
CA LEU A 299 -26.38 -0.35 8.77
C LEU A 299 -27.55 -0.53 7.78
N LEU A 300 -27.66 0.33 6.78
CA LEU A 300 -28.63 0.19 5.70
C LEU A 300 -28.38 -1.08 4.88
N GLY A 301 -27.13 -1.37 4.59
CA GLY A 301 -26.71 -2.61 3.92
C GLY A 301 -27.09 -3.85 4.73
N TYR A 302 -26.86 -3.83 6.03
CA TYR A 302 -27.29 -4.90 6.95
C TYR A 302 -28.79 -5.15 6.90
N GLN A 303 -29.62 -4.09 6.84
CA GLN A 303 -31.07 -4.24 6.75
C GLN A 303 -31.54 -4.80 5.41
N LYS A 304 -30.92 -4.38 4.28
CA LYS A 304 -31.37 -4.71 2.93
C LYS A 304 -30.81 -6.01 2.37
N PHE A 305 -29.57 -6.38 2.69
CA PHE A 305 -28.89 -7.50 2.05
C PHE A 305 -28.78 -8.74 2.95
N ALA A 306 -29.41 -9.83 2.56
CA ALA A 306 -29.43 -11.08 3.34
C ALA A 306 -28.00 -11.66 3.56
N HIS A 307 -27.12 -11.55 2.56
CA HIS A 307 -25.74 -12.02 2.67
C HIS A 307 -24.92 -11.20 3.70
N VAL A 308 -25.23 -9.91 3.89
CA VAL A 308 -24.60 -9.10 4.95
C VAL A 308 -25.06 -9.56 6.32
N LYS A 309 -26.37 -9.79 6.48
CA LYS A 309 -26.93 -10.32 7.72
C LYS A 309 -26.26 -11.66 8.10
N LYS A 310 -26.10 -12.54 7.11
CA LYS A 310 -25.44 -13.84 7.32
C LYS A 310 -23.99 -13.67 7.76
N ARG A 311 -23.20 -12.81 7.12
CA ARG A 311 -21.79 -12.54 7.50
C ARG A 311 -21.68 -11.95 8.91
N VAL A 312 -22.56 -11.03 9.28
CA VAL A 312 -22.58 -10.44 10.63
C VAL A 312 -23.00 -11.48 11.67
N ALA A 313 -24.01 -12.32 11.40
CA ALA A 313 -24.42 -13.39 12.28
C ALA A 313 -23.28 -14.39 12.56
N ILE A 314 -22.57 -14.84 11.50
CA ILE A 314 -21.40 -15.73 11.62
C ILE A 314 -20.25 -15.05 12.37
N TRP A 315 -20.05 -13.75 12.19
CA TRP A 315 -19.02 -12.99 12.91
C TRP A 315 -19.34 -12.91 14.41
N LEU A 316 -20.61 -12.72 14.78
CA LEU A 316 -21.03 -12.69 16.19
C LEU A 316 -20.94 -14.08 16.82
N ASP A 317 -21.56 -15.06 16.19
CA ASP A 317 -21.56 -16.46 16.65
C ASP A 317 -21.29 -17.43 15.49
N PRO A 318 -20.04 -17.82 15.25
CA PRO A 318 -19.68 -18.72 14.17
C PRO A 318 -20.19 -20.16 14.41
N TRP A 319 -20.45 -20.54 15.68
CA TRP A 319 -20.93 -21.87 16.02
C TRP A 319 -22.39 -22.09 15.62
N SER A 320 -23.18 -21.03 15.45
CA SER A 320 -24.58 -21.12 15.01
C SER A 320 -24.76 -21.65 13.58
N ASP A 321 -23.71 -21.59 12.72
CA ASP A 321 -23.72 -22.11 11.33
C ASP A 321 -22.49 -23.00 11.11
N TYR A 322 -22.23 -23.94 12.04
CA TYR A 322 -21.04 -24.79 12.06
C TYR A 322 -20.87 -25.62 10.79
N ASP A 323 -21.95 -26.11 10.17
CA ASP A 323 -21.90 -27.00 9.01
C ASP A 323 -21.61 -26.26 7.69
N ASN A 324 -21.63 -24.92 7.69
CA ASN A 324 -21.50 -24.10 6.47
C ASN A 324 -20.41 -23.01 6.61
N ALA A 325 -20.83 -21.75 6.54
CA ALA A 325 -19.92 -20.62 6.49
C ALA A 325 -19.23 -20.34 7.85
N GLY A 326 -19.82 -20.74 8.98
CA GLY A 326 -19.20 -20.69 10.31
C GLY A 326 -18.00 -21.64 10.41
N TYR A 327 -18.05 -22.80 9.77
CA TYR A 327 -16.99 -23.79 9.74
C TYR A 327 -15.64 -23.21 9.30
N GLN A 328 -15.65 -22.42 8.22
CA GLN A 328 -14.42 -21.79 7.70
C GLN A 328 -13.72 -20.90 8.74
N LEU A 329 -14.50 -20.06 9.43
CA LEU A 329 -13.96 -19.16 10.45
C LEU A 329 -13.46 -19.91 11.69
N ILE A 330 -14.21 -20.95 12.11
CA ILE A 330 -13.81 -21.77 13.25
C ILE A 330 -12.51 -22.51 12.95
N GLN A 331 -12.40 -23.20 11.81
CA GLN A 331 -11.19 -23.90 11.40
C GLN A 331 -9.99 -22.96 11.26
N SER A 332 -10.22 -21.74 10.76
CA SER A 332 -9.20 -20.69 10.68
C SER A 332 -8.67 -20.30 12.06
N LEU A 333 -9.55 -20.09 13.05
CA LEU A 333 -9.17 -19.75 14.42
C LEU A 333 -8.47 -20.93 15.11
N MET A 334 -8.94 -22.16 14.86
CA MET A 334 -8.30 -23.37 15.40
C MET A 334 -6.90 -23.56 14.83
N ALA A 335 -6.68 -23.31 13.52
CA ALA A 335 -5.36 -23.37 12.89
C ALA A 335 -4.39 -22.33 13.50
N ILE A 336 -4.84 -21.09 13.73
CA ILE A 336 -4.02 -20.07 14.42
C ILE A 336 -3.67 -20.54 15.85
N ALA A 337 -4.64 -21.10 16.57
CA ALA A 337 -4.44 -21.58 17.93
C ALA A 337 -3.49 -22.79 18.00
N SER A 338 -3.61 -23.74 17.06
CA SER A 338 -2.77 -24.94 16.99
C SER A 338 -1.31 -24.60 16.67
N GLY A 339 -1.06 -23.54 15.87
CA GLY A 339 0.29 -23.06 15.58
C GLY A 339 1.03 -22.50 16.79
N GLY A 340 0.31 -22.07 17.84
CA GLY A 340 0.93 -21.51 19.05
C GLY A 340 1.88 -20.36 18.75
N VAL A 341 2.98 -20.26 19.50
CA VAL A 341 3.96 -19.16 19.37
C VAL A 341 4.93 -19.40 18.20
N LEU A 342 5.43 -20.63 18.04
CA LEU A 342 6.53 -20.97 17.11
C LEU A 342 6.08 -21.72 15.85
N GLY A 343 4.82 -22.12 15.78
CA GLY A 343 4.28 -22.91 14.66
C GLY A 343 4.50 -24.41 14.81
N VAL A 344 3.70 -25.18 14.09
CA VAL A 344 3.84 -26.65 14.03
C VAL A 344 4.98 -27.08 13.09
N GLY A 345 5.43 -26.18 12.22
CA GLY A 345 6.46 -26.43 11.19
C GLY A 345 5.91 -26.40 9.77
N LEU A 346 6.79 -26.05 8.82
CA LEU A 346 6.45 -26.00 7.40
C LEU A 346 6.04 -27.40 6.90
N GLY A 347 4.84 -27.51 6.35
CA GLY A 347 4.29 -28.76 5.82
C GLY A 347 3.76 -29.74 6.87
N LEU A 348 3.76 -29.37 8.16
CA LEU A 348 3.23 -30.21 9.24
C LEU A 348 1.84 -29.76 9.72
N GLY A 349 1.32 -28.66 9.19
CA GLY A 349 -0.05 -28.21 9.42
C GLY A 349 -1.08 -28.99 8.60
N SER A 350 -2.35 -28.70 8.84
CA SER A 350 -3.49 -29.30 8.11
C SER A 350 -4.32 -28.21 7.38
N PRO A 351 -3.74 -27.40 6.49
CA PRO A 351 -4.40 -26.25 5.88
C PRO A 351 -5.64 -26.66 5.06
N THR A 352 -5.68 -27.88 4.54
CA THR A 352 -6.80 -28.40 3.72
C THR A 352 -8.10 -28.55 4.52
N THR A 353 -8.05 -28.53 5.85
CA THR A 353 -9.25 -28.52 6.69
C THR A 353 -10.01 -27.19 6.62
N ILE A 354 -9.33 -26.11 6.21
CA ILE A 354 -9.93 -24.78 6.06
C ILE A 354 -10.42 -24.65 4.61
N PRO A 355 -11.72 -24.57 4.33
CA PRO A 355 -12.19 -24.27 2.99
C PRO A 355 -11.62 -22.92 2.51
N VAL A 356 -11.21 -22.85 1.24
CA VAL A 356 -10.66 -21.61 0.62
C VAL A 356 -9.41 -21.05 1.34
N TYR A 357 -8.63 -21.93 1.98
CA TYR A 357 -7.41 -21.55 2.73
C TYR A 357 -6.41 -20.74 1.90
N HIS A 358 -6.33 -20.99 0.60
CA HIS A 358 -5.35 -20.39 -0.32
C HIS A 358 -5.66 -18.92 -0.67
N THR A 359 -6.87 -18.44 -0.46
CA THR A 359 -7.29 -17.04 -0.73
C THR A 359 -7.49 -16.25 0.55
N ASP A 360 -8.61 -16.50 1.23
CA ASP A 360 -9.09 -15.67 2.34
C ASP A 360 -8.42 -16.00 3.67
N PHE A 361 -7.98 -17.26 3.87
CA PHE A 361 -7.44 -17.73 5.15
C PHE A 361 -5.94 -18.08 5.12
N ILE A 362 -5.20 -17.60 4.11
CA ILE A 362 -3.76 -17.90 4.01
C ILE A 362 -2.97 -17.39 5.23
N PHE A 363 -3.42 -16.32 5.89
CA PHE A 363 -2.82 -15.82 7.11
C PHE A 363 -2.91 -16.84 8.27
N SER A 364 -4.04 -17.58 8.36
CA SER A 364 -4.19 -18.65 9.35
C SER A 364 -3.22 -19.80 9.08
N VAL A 365 -3.02 -20.17 7.82
CA VAL A 365 -2.03 -21.18 7.42
C VAL A 365 -0.61 -20.74 7.78
N ILE A 366 -0.27 -19.47 7.59
CA ILE A 366 1.02 -18.90 8.01
C ILE A 366 1.18 -19.00 9.53
N CYS A 367 0.14 -18.63 10.29
CA CYS A 367 0.19 -18.72 11.74
C CYS A 367 0.25 -20.18 12.25
N GLU A 368 -0.42 -21.12 11.58
CA GLU A 368 -0.34 -22.54 11.90
C GLU A 368 1.08 -23.07 11.69
N GLN A 369 1.67 -22.85 10.53
CA GLN A 369 2.97 -23.43 10.17
C GLN A 369 4.15 -22.74 10.85
N PHE A 370 4.14 -21.40 10.92
CA PHE A 370 5.27 -20.61 11.40
C PHE A 370 5.04 -19.98 12.79
N GLY A 371 3.84 -20.08 13.33
CA GLY A 371 3.47 -19.55 14.63
C GLY A 371 3.03 -18.08 14.62
N MET A 372 2.44 -17.68 15.75
CA MET A 372 1.90 -16.32 15.94
C MET A 372 3.02 -15.26 15.93
N LEU A 373 4.23 -15.61 16.39
CA LEU A 373 5.37 -14.69 16.36
C LEU A 373 5.73 -14.30 14.91
N PHE A 374 5.81 -15.28 14.01
CA PHE A 374 6.08 -15.02 12.60
C PHE A 374 4.91 -14.29 11.91
N GLY A 375 3.66 -14.68 12.22
CA GLY A 375 2.47 -13.96 11.76
C GLY A 375 2.49 -12.48 12.17
N SER A 376 2.93 -12.17 13.39
CA SER A 376 3.12 -10.80 13.87
C SER A 376 4.25 -10.07 13.08
N CYS A 377 5.34 -10.76 12.77
CA CYS A 377 6.39 -10.19 11.91
C CYS A 377 5.86 -9.87 10.50
N VAL A 378 5.02 -10.71 9.92
CA VAL A 378 4.36 -10.45 8.63
C VAL A 378 3.48 -9.19 8.72
N LEU A 379 2.72 -9.03 9.80
CA LEU A 379 1.93 -7.81 10.04
C LEU A 379 2.84 -6.56 10.11
N LEU A 380 3.95 -6.64 10.84
CA LEU A 380 4.93 -5.54 10.94
C LEU A 380 5.54 -5.18 9.57
N MET A 381 5.71 -6.14 8.67
CA MET A 381 6.16 -5.86 7.28
C MET A 381 5.13 -5.04 6.51
N TYR A 382 3.84 -5.30 6.65
CA TYR A 382 2.80 -4.44 6.06
C TYR A 382 2.82 -3.03 6.66
N VAL A 383 2.98 -2.92 7.98
CA VAL A 383 3.14 -1.62 8.64
C VAL A 383 4.36 -0.87 8.06
N ALA A 384 5.48 -1.56 7.84
CA ALA A 384 6.67 -0.96 7.24
C ALA A 384 6.44 -0.51 5.78
N ILE A 385 5.68 -1.29 4.98
CA ILE A 385 5.27 -0.90 3.62
C ILE A 385 4.41 0.36 3.67
N ILE A 386 3.42 0.42 4.56
CA ILE A 386 2.52 1.58 4.72
C ILE A 386 3.33 2.80 5.17
N TRP A 387 4.20 2.63 6.16
CA TRP A 387 5.09 3.70 6.61
C TRP A 387 5.96 4.25 5.49
N ARG A 388 6.59 3.35 4.71
CA ARG A 388 7.47 3.77 3.61
C ARG A 388 6.71 4.44 2.48
N GLY A 389 5.55 3.90 2.09
CA GLY A 389 4.67 4.50 1.09
C GLY A 389 4.15 5.88 1.50
N THR A 390 3.77 6.06 2.77
CA THR A 390 3.37 7.36 3.34
C THR A 390 4.55 8.34 3.33
N SER A 391 5.77 7.89 3.67
CA SER A 391 6.97 8.74 3.61
C SER A 391 7.25 9.22 2.18
N ILE A 392 7.11 8.36 1.17
CA ILE A 392 7.24 8.72 -0.25
C ILE A 392 6.16 9.72 -0.67
N ALA A 393 4.91 9.53 -0.21
CA ALA A 393 3.80 10.44 -0.49
C ALA A 393 4.03 11.83 0.09
N MET A 394 4.55 11.92 1.32
CA MET A 394 4.87 13.20 1.98
C MET A 394 6.06 13.92 1.36
N ALA A 395 7.01 13.18 0.78
CA ALA A 395 8.15 13.76 0.08
C ALA A 395 7.82 14.27 -1.33
N ALA A 396 6.61 14.04 -1.82
CA ALA A 396 6.23 14.39 -3.19
C ALA A 396 6.04 15.91 -3.36
N ARG A 397 6.69 16.50 -4.38
CA ARG A 397 6.60 17.92 -4.69
C ARG A 397 5.24 18.34 -5.26
N THR A 398 4.64 17.47 -6.06
CA THR A 398 3.36 17.79 -6.67
C THR A 398 2.22 17.18 -5.86
N ARG A 399 1.13 17.92 -5.70
CA ARG A 399 -0.06 17.46 -5.00
C ARG A 399 -0.63 16.16 -5.60
N PHE A 400 -0.55 16.03 -6.93
CA PHE A 400 -1.00 14.83 -7.63
C PHE A 400 -0.17 13.59 -7.23
N HIS A 401 1.16 13.67 -7.27
CA HIS A 401 2.03 12.55 -6.90
C HIS A 401 1.90 12.17 -5.43
N GLY A 402 1.77 13.17 -4.53
CA GLY A 402 1.54 12.90 -3.11
C GLY A 402 0.23 12.16 -2.85
N LEU A 403 -0.87 12.62 -3.45
CA LEU A 403 -2.16 11.95 -3.33
C LEU A 403 -2.17 10.57 -3.99
N LEU A 404 -1.50 10.41 -5.14
CA LEU A 404 -1.38 9.13 -5.83
C LEU A 404 -0.66 8.09 -4.95
N ALA A 405 0.52 8.42 -4.42
CA ALA A 405 1.27 7.53 -3.54
C ALA A 405 0.51 7.23 -2.23
N MET A 406 -0.14 8.24 -1.65
CA MET A 406 -0.99 8.08 -0.46
C MET A 406 -2.19 7.15 -0.74
N GLY A 407 -2.87 7.31 -1.88
CA GLY A 407 -4.00 6.46 -2.26
C GLY A 407 -3.59 5.00 -2.49
N CYS A 408 -2.46 4.75 -3.15
CA CYS A 408 -1.91 3.41 -3.33
C CYS A 408 -1.54 2.77 -1.97
N THR A 409 -0.91 3.54 -1.09
CA THR A 409 -0.55 3.10 0.26
C THR A 409 -1.78 2.81 1.11
N ALA A 410 -2.79 3.69 1.08
CA ALA A 410 -4.06 3.51 1.79
C ALA A 410 -4.81 2.26 1.29
N MET A 411 -4.81 1.99 -0.02
CA MET A 411 -5.43 0.79 -0.60
C MET A 411 -4.77 -0.48 -0.04
N LEU A 412 -3.43 -0.57 -0.06
CA LEU A 412 -2.71 -1.72 0.49
C LEU A 412 -2.96 -1.87 2.00
N GLY A 413 -2.94 -0.76 2.74
CA GLY A 413 -3.16 -0.78 4.19
C GLY A 413 -4.58 -1.21 4.57
N LEU A 414 -5.60 -0.65 3.93
CA LEU A 414 -6.99 -1.00 4.18
C LEU A 414 -7.28 -2.46 3.77
N GLN A 415 -6.75 -2.91 2.62
CA GLN A 415 -6.92 -4.28 2.16
C GLN A 415 -6.31 -5.27 3.17
N THR A 416 -5.10 -4.99 3.66
CA THR A 416 -4.44 -5.80 4.70
C THR A 416 -5.23 -5.81 6.01
N PHE A 417 -5.69 -4.64 6.46
CA PHE A 417 -6.47 -4.52 7.69
C PHE A 417 -7.77 -5.31 7.62
N ILE A 418 -8.48 -5.20 6.50
CA ILE A 418 -9.78 -5.86 6.32
C ILE A 418 -9.63 -7.38 6.28
N ILE A 419 -8.63 -7.92 5.57
CA ILE A 419 -8.48 -9.38 5.49
C ILE A 419 -7.99 -9.97 6.81
N ILE A 420 -6.94 -9.41 7.41
CA ILE A 420 -6.42 -9.92 8.68
C ILE A 420 -7.46 -9.73 9.79
N GLY A 421 -8.12 -8.57 9.85
CA GLY A 421 -9.20 -8.32 10.80
C GLY A 421 -10.37 -9.30 10.66
N GLY A 422 -10.70 -9.70 9.42
CA GLY A 422 -11.71 -10.74 9.15
C GLY A 422 -11.28 -12.11 9.64
N VAL A 423 -10.04 -12.51 9.36
CA VAL A 423 -9.47 -13.81 9.75
C VAL A 423 -9.39 -13.99 11.26
N ILE A 424 -8.97 -12.94 12.00
CA ILE A 424 -8.89 -12.98 13.48
C ILE A 424 -10.21 -12.62 14.17
N LYS A 425 -11.32 -12.56 13.44
CA LYS A 425 -12.66 -12.23 13.97
C LYS A 425 -12.76 -10.82 14.59
N LEU A 426 -11.92 -9.85 14.20
CA LEU A 426 -12.05 -8.46 14.63
C LEU A 426 -13.21 -7.75 13.90
N ILE A 427 -13.41 -8.06 12.62
CA ILE A 427 -14.49 -7.55 11.76
C ILE A 427 -15.14 -8.70 10.98
N PRO A 428 -16.35 -8.53 10.42
CA PRO A 428 -16.93 -9.56 9.55
C PRO A 428 -16.05 -9.85 8.33
N LEU A 429 -15.89 -11.13 7.97
CA LEU A 429 -15.10 -11.54 6.81
C LEU A 429 -15.70 -10.99 5.51
N THR A 430 -14.88 -10.35 4.69
CA THR A 430 -15.32 -9.67 3.46
C THR A 430 -14.98 -10.42 2.17
N GLY A 431 -14.07 -11.40 2.20
CA GLY A 431 -13.62 -12.14 1.02
C GLY A 431 -12.66 -11.34 0.13
N VAL A 432 -11.89 -10.43 0.71
CA VAL A 432 -10.82 -9.69 0.03
C VAL A 432 -9.51 -10.45 0.21
N THR A 433 -8.69 -10.56 -0.82
CA THR A 433 -7.41 -11.27 -0.78
C THR A 433 -6.33 -10.50 -0.01
N MET A 434 -5.42 -11.21 0.67
CA MET A 434 -4.26 -10.62 1.34
C MET A 434 -3.22 -10.16 0.29
N PRO A 435 -2.83 -8.88 0.26
CA PRO A 435 -1.90 -8.35 -0.73
C PRO A 435 -0.60 -9.17 -0.79
N PHE A 436 -0.13 -9.49 -2.00
CA PHE A 436 1.11 -10.22 -2.29
C PHE A 436 1.15 -11.70 -1.87
N VAL A 437 0.38 -12.13 -0.89
CA VAL A 437 0.47 -13.45 -0.24
C VAL A 437 -0.61 -14.40 -0.72
N SER A 438 -1.89 -13.97 -0.74
CA SER A 438 -3.01 -14.82 -1.16
C SER A 438 -2.91 -15.26 -2.61
N TYR A 439 -3.41 -16.44 -2.90
CA TYR A 439 -3.65 -16.87 -4.26
C TYR A 439 -4.70 -15.98 -4.94
N GLY A 440 -4.32 -15.36 -6.04
CA GLY A 440 -5.21 -14.46 -6.78
C GLY A 440 -4.45 -13.71 -7.85
N GLY A 441 -4.49 -14.21 -9.09
CA GLY A 441 -3.67 -13.70 -10.19
C GLY A 441 -3.85 -12.21 -10.45
N THR A 442 -5.08 -11.76 -10.68
CA THR A 442 -5.37 -10.34 -10.96
C THR A 442 -5.10 -9.44 -9.76
N SER A 443 -5.34 -9.94 -8.54
CA SER A 443 -5.08 -9.18 -7.32
C SER A 443 -3.58 -8.99 -7.08
N LEU A 444 -2.75 -10.02 -7.28
CA LEU A 444 -1.30 -9.92 -7.16
C LEU A 444 -0.72 -8.91 -8.16
N VAL A 445 -1.13 -9.01 -9.44
CA VAL A 445 -0.70 -8.08 -10.48
C VAL A 445 -1.09 -6.64 -10.12
N ALA A 446 -2.33 -6.42 -9.67
CA ALA A 446 -2.81 -5.10 -9.28
C ALA A 446 -2.05 -4.55 -8.05
N CYS A 447 -1.76 -5.39 -7.04
CA CYS A 447 -0.96 -4.97 -5.88
C CYS A 447 0.48 -4.61 -6.27
N LEU A 448 1.10 -5.35 -7.21
CA LEU A 448 2.41 -4.99 -7.76
C LEU A 448 2.37 -3.70 -8.59
N CYS A 449 1.28 -3.44 -9.33
CA CYS A 449 1.06 -2.15 -9.97
C CYS A 449 0.94 -1.01 -8.96
N LEU A 450 0.24 -1.19 -7.82
CA LEU A 450 0.19 -0.18 -6.75
C LEU A 450 1.60 0.15 -6.23
N ILE A 451 2.44 -0.86 -5.99
CA ILE A 451 3.85 -0.65 -5.64
C ILE A 451 4.59 0.08 -6.78
N GLY A 452 4.33 -0.28 -8.04
CA GLY A 452 4.90 0.39 -9.20
C GLY A 452 4.57 1.88 -9.26
N LEU A 453 3.32 2.26 -8.96
CA LEU A 453 2.90 3.66 -8.88
C LEU A 453 3.62 4.40 -7.73
N ILE A 454 3.73 3.79 -6.54
CA ILE A 454 4.48 4.37 -5.41
C ILE A 454 5.96 4.54 -5.78
N GLN A 455 6.57 3.53 -6.40
CA GLN A 455 7.96 3.57 -6.84
C GLN A 455 8.19 4.60 -7.96
N GLY A 456 7.24 4.78 -8.86
CA GLY A 456 7.26 5.82 -9.87
C GLY A 456 7.29 7.22 -9.25
N VAL A 457 6.48 7.45 -8.21
CA VAL A 457 6.51 8.72 -7.44
C VAL A 457 7.84 8.88 -6.71
N SER A 458 8.35 7.82 -6.06
CA SER A 458 9.68 7.84 -5.42
C SER A 458 10.77 8.23 -6.40
N SER A 459 10.74 7.66 -7.61
CA SER A 459 11.71 7.94 -8.66
C SER A 459 11.65 9.40 -9.15
N VAL A 460 10.46 9.97 -9.29
CA VAL A 460 10.29 11.39 -9.65
C VAL A 460 10.81 12.32 -8.55
N ASN A 461 10.54 11.98 -7.28
CA ASN A 461 11.02 12.76 -6.14
C ASN A 461 12.55 12.82 -6.09
N GLU A 462 13.25 11.70 -6.34
CA GLU A 462 14.73 11.65 -6.37
C GLU A 462 15.31 12.43 -7.57
N ASP A 463 14.69 12.34 -8.76
CA ASP A 463 15.10 13.12 -9.92
C ASP A 463 14.94 14.64 -9.68
N ASP A 464 13.87 15.05 -9.01
CA ASP A 464 13.64 16.46 -8.69
C ASP A 464 14.64 16.97 -7.64
N LEU A 465 15.03 16.15 -6.66
CA LEU A 465 16.05 16.47 -5.67
C LEU A 465 17.44 16.61 -6.32
N ALA A 466 17.78 15.72 -7.28
CA ALA A 466 19.03 15.77 -8.00
C ALA A 466 19.16 17.07 -8.81
N ARG A 467 18.10 17.48 -9.53
CA ARG A 467 18.08 18.74 -10.30
C ARG A 467 18.30 19.97 -9.44
N ASP A 468 17.70 20.01 -8.22
CA ASP A 468 17.89 21.15 -7.32
C ASP A 468 19.32 21.23 -6.80
N ALA A 469 19.93 20.08 -6.53
CA ALA A 469 21.34 20.03 -6.13
C ALA A 469 22.25 20.57 -7.26
N ASP A 470 21.99 20.18 -8.51
CA ASP A 470 22.75 20.68 -9.66
C ASP A 470 22.58 22.21 -9.85
N LEU A 471 21.34 22.73 -9.72
CA LEU A 471 21.07 24.16 -9.81
C LEU A 471 21.76 24.96 -8.69
N ALA A 472 21.83 24.41 -7.48
CA ALA A 472 22.52 25.06 -6.36
C ALA A 472 24.05 25.15 -6.60
N ASP A 473 24.65 24.13 -7.24
CA ASP A 473 26.08 24.13 -7.59
C ASP A 473 26.40 25.17 -8.68
N TYR A 474 25.53 25.33 -9.69
CA TYR A 474 25.70 26.33 -10.75
C TYR A 474 25.48 27.77 -10.24
N GLY A 475 24.59 28.00 -9.27
CA GLY A 475 24.33 29.32 -8.68
C GLY A 475 25.38 29.80 -7.70
N GLY A 476 26.09 28.89 -7.05
CA GLY A 476 27.16 29.21 -6.08
C GLY A 476 28.53 29.56 -6.69
N GLY A 477 28.70 29.35 -7.99
CA GLY A 477 29.95 29.66 -8.72
C GLY A 477 29.99 31.05 -9.38
N ALA A 478 28.93 31.87 -9.21
CA ALA A 478 28.80 33.19 -9.83
C ALA A 478 28.79 34.37 -8.82
N ALA A 479 29.25 34.14 -7.57
CA ALA A 479 29.38 35.20 -6.53
C ALA A 479 30.85 35.43 -6.14
#